data_56300ea1273ff0a7cb71599c4debb15b
#
_entry.id   56300ea1273ff0a7cb71599c4debb15b
#
_cell.length_a   1.000
_cell.length_b   1.000
_cell.length_c   1.000
_cell.angle_alpha   90.00
_cell.angle_beta   90.00
_cell.angle_gamma   90.00
#
_symmetry.space_group_name_H-M   'P 1'
#
loop_
_entity.id
_entity.type
_entity.pdbx_description
1 polymer ?
#
loop_
_entity_poly.entity_id
_entity_poly.type
_entity_poly.pdbx_seq_one_letter_code
_entity_poly.pdbx_strand_id
1 'polypeptide(L)'
;VSSRSDMTLTLAQRKRQLVSNELTEAALQLLAVKGFDAVTVDEIVATAGVSKRTFFRYFASKEDVVVQFLADMGTGIRAELAARPADEPPSVALRHAMAVPLDACTDHPDHAERALRVVRLILGTPALHARFLERRLRWSDDLAAELTVRLRLDATTDLYPDLAAGAALTAFDITLQRWSAGDGSDDPTALIERAFTLLAPALDGHALPV
;
A
#
# COMPACT_ATOMS: atom_id res chain seq x y z
N VAL A 1 20.97 -0.78 28.19
CA VAL A 1 21.37 -1.83 27.25
C VAL A 1 20.11 -2.62 26.93
N SER A 2 19.36 -2.22 25.92
CA SER A 2 18.20 -2.99 25.45
C SER A 2 18.55 -3.49 24.06
N SER A 3 18.67 -4.79 23.94
CA SER A 3 18.90 -5.53 22.71
C SER A 3 17.77 -5.20 21.72
N ARG A 4 18.10 -4.55 20.62
CA ARG A 4 17.29 -4.58 19.40
C ARG A 4 17.26 -6.04 18.94
N SER A 5 16.15 -6.70 19.13
CA SER A 5 15.86 -7.97 18.48
C SER A 5 15.70 -7.71 16.99
N ASP A 6 16.82 -7.73 16.29
CA ASP A 6 16.88 -7.83 14.84
C ASP A 6 16.26 -9.20 14.50
N MET A 7 14.96 -9.23 14.17
CA MET A 7 14.28 -10.45 13.73
C MET A 7 14.77 -10.78 12.32
N THR A 8 15.99 -11.32 12.24
CA THR A 8 16.50 -11.88 11.01
C THR A 8 15.64 -13.07 10.61
N LEU A 9 14.88 -12.88 9.51
CA LEU A 9 14.10 -13.96 8.91
C LEU A 9 14.97 -15.19 8.71
N THR A 10 14.47 -16.36 9.10
CA THR A 10 15.15 -17.63 8.83
C THR A 10 15.31 -17.84 7.32
N LEU A 11 16.28 -18.64 6.89
CA LEU A 11 16.47 -18.97 5.48
C LEU A 11 15.18 -19.52 4.83
N ALA A 12 14.41 -20.32 5.58
CA ALA A 12 13.13 -20.87 5.12
C ALA A 12 12.08 -19.76 4.91
N GLN A 13 12.02 -18.80 5.82
CA GLN A 13 11.12 -17.64 5.70
C GLN A 13 11.50 -16.74 4.51
N ARG A 14 12.80 -16.45 4.33
CA ARG A 14 13.28 -15.69 3.16
C ARG A 14 12.94 -16.38 1.85
N LYS A 15 13.17 -17.69 1.76
CA LYS A 15 12.84 -18.49 0.56
C LYS A 15 11.31 -18.47 0.31
N ARG A 16 10.51 -18.57 1.37
CA ARG A 16 9.05 -18.47 1.27
C ARG A 16 8.63 -17.12 0.72
N GLN A 17 9.19 -16.03 1.25
CA GLN A 17 8.88 -14.67 0.79
C GLN A 17 9.27 -14.46 -0.67
N LEU A 18 10.46 -14.92 -1.09
CA LEU A 18 10.89 -14.81 -2.48
C LEU A 18 9.91 -15.49 -3.44
N VAL A 19 9.51 -16.74 -3.16
CA VAL A 19 8.54 -17.45 -4.00
C VAL A 19 7.16 -16.76 -4.00
N SER A 20 6.73 -16.23 -2.87
CA SER A 20 5.48 -15.44 -2.79
C SER A 20 5.56 -14.21 -3.68
N ASN A 21 6.66 -13.46 -3.61
CA ASN A 21 6.87 -12.25 -4.40
C ASN A 21 6.90 -12.54 -5.91
N GLU A 22 7.62 -13.59 -6.33
CA GLU A 22 7.67 -14.03 -7.74
C GLU A 22 6.27 -14.39 -8.27
N LEU A 23 5.48 -15.12 -7.48
CA LEU A 23 4.10 -15.45 -7.83
C LEU A 23 3.22 -14.21 -7.92
N THR A 24 3.36 -13.28 -6.97
CA THR A 24 2.60 -12.03 -6.95
C THR A 24 2.95 -11.18 -8.18
N GLU A 25 4.22 -11.03 -8.50
CA GLU A 25 4.67 -10.25 -9.65
C GLU A 25 4.15 -10.84 -10.97
N ALA A 26 4.33 -12.16 -11.17
CA ALA A 26 3.83 -12.85 -12.35
C ALA A 26 2.30 -12.74 -12.50
N ALA A 27 1.56 -12.88 -11.40
CA ALA A 27 0.11 -12.75 -11.41
C ALA A 27 -0.32 -11.33 -11.76
N LEU A 28 0.19 -10.32 -11.05
CA LEU A 28 -0.18 -8.91 -11.29
C LEU A 28 0.16 -8.48 -12.73
N GLN A 29 1.28 -8.93 -13.27
CA GLN A 29 1.66 -8.64 -14.66
C GLN A 29 0.66 -9.25 -15.65
N LEU A 30 0.30 -10.52 -15.50
CA LEU A 30 -0.67 -11.18 -16.39
C LEU A 30 -2.05 -10.56 -16.26
N LEU A 31 -2.53 -10.34 -15.03
CA LEU A 31 -3.84 -9.75 -14.75
C LEU A 31 -3.95 -8.33 -15.33
N ALA A 32 -2.90 -7.52 -15.22
CA ALA A 32 -2.88 -6.16 -15.73
C ALA A 32 -2.85 -6.08 -17.27
N VAL A 33 -2.31 -7.10 -17.94
CA VAL A 33 -2.21 -7.12 -19.42
C VAL A 33 -3.44 -7.79 -20.05
N LYS A 34 -3.89 -8.94 -19.51
CA LYS A 34 -4.96 -9.74 -20.09
C LYS A 34 -6.35 -9.45 -19.50
N GLY A 35 -6.40 -8.75 -18.37
CA GLY A 35 -7.62 -8.56 -17.57
C GLY A 35 -7.87 -9.71 -16.59
N PHE A 36 -8.67 -9.40 -15.55
CA PHE A 36 -8.87 -10.30 -14.42
C PHE A 36 -9.51 -11.64 -14.83
N ASP A 37 -10.56 -11.63 -15.65
CA ASP A 37 -11.31 -12.82 -15.98
C ASP A 37 -10.57 -13.77 -16.94
N ALA A 38 -9.72 -13.22 -17.80
CA ALA A 38 -9.02 -13.97 -18.83
C ALA A 38 -7.82 -14.77 -18.29
N VAL A 39 -7.29 -14.42 -17.12
CA VAL A 39 -6.09 -15.07 -16.55
C VAL A 39 -6.48 -16.28 -15.69
N THR A 40 -5.78 -17.39 -15.92
CA THR A 40 -5.92 -18.63 -15.15
C THR A 40 -4.73 -18.85 -14.20
N VAL A 41 -4.93 -19.65 -13.15
CA VAL A 41 -3.83 -20.06 -12.25
C VAL A 41 -2.75 -20.83 -13.03
N ASP A 42 -3.13 -21.56 -14.10
CA ASP A 42 -2.17 -22.29 -14.93
C ASP A 42 -1.19 -21.36 -15.64
N GLU A 43 -1.67 -20.24 -16.15
CA GLU A 43 -0.83 -19.24 -16.78
C GLU A 43 0.10 -18.56 -15.75
N ILE A 44 -0.43 -18.24 -14.56
CA ILE A 44 0.37 -17.63 -13.49
C ILE A 44 1.54 -18.55 -13.10
N VAL A 45 1.27 -19.83 -12.84
CA VAL A 45 2.33 -20.78 -12.42
C VAL A 45 3.32 -21.08 -13.53
N ALA A 46 2.88 -21.12 -14.79
CA ALA A 46 3.74 -21.27 -15.95
C ALA A 46 4.71 -20.07 -16.08
N THR A 47 4.20 -18.85 -15.88
CA THR A 47 5.00 -17.62 -15.94
C THR A 47 6.00 -17.54 -14.78
N ALA A 48 5.58 -17.92 -13.56
CA ALA A 48 6.45 -17.93 -12.38
C ALA A 48 7.40 -19.16 -12.31
N GLY A 49 7.29 -20.12 -13.25
CA GLY A 49 8.11 -21.32 -13.24
C GLY A 49 7.90 -22.26 -12.06
N VAL A 50 6.69 -22.28 -11.47
CA VAL A 50 6.35 -23.11 -10.32
C VAL A 50 5.19 -24.06 -10.62
N SER A 51 4.94 -25.03 -9.71
CA SER A 51 3.79 -25.93 -9.84
C SER A 51 2.50 -25.31 -9.26
N LYS A 52 1.32 -25.76 -9.75
CA LYS A 52 0.01 -25.47 -9.13
C LYS A 52 -0.01 -25.75 -7.63
N ARG A 53 0.60 -26.88 -7.19
CA ARG A 53 0.71 -27.23 -5.78
C ARG A 53 1.49 -26.16 -5.01
N THR A 54 2.53 -25.59 -5.62
CA THR A 54 3.28 -24.48 -5.03
C THR A 54 2.40 -23.24 -4.90
N PHE A 55 1.66 -22.87 -5.93
CA PHE A 55 0.72 -21.74 -5.88
C PHE A 55 -0.28 -21.88 -4.73
N PHE A 56 -1.02 -23.00 -4.68
CA PHE A 56 -2.05 -23.22 -3.67
C PHE A 56 -1.51 -23.41 -2.23
N ARG A 57 -0.21 -23.51 -2.06
CA ARG A 57 0.42 -23.41 -0.73
C ARG A 57 0.52 -21.96 -0.23
N TYR A 58 0.50 -20.96 -1.13
CA TYR A 58 0.64 -19.54 -0.81
C TYR A 58 -0.67 -18.78 -0.93
N PHE A 59 -1.48 -19.11 -1.93
CA PHE A 59 -2.68 -18.37 -2.30
C PHE A 59 -3.83 -19.33 -2.55
N ALA A 60 -5.02 -19.00 -2.04
CA ALA A 60 -6.23 -19.79 -2.26
C ALA A 60 -6.80 -19.59 -3.68
N SER A 61 -6.61 -18.42 -4.27
CA SER A 61 -7.11 -18.04 -5.58
C SER A 61 -6.25 -16.94 -6.21
N LYS A 62 -6.53 -16.56 -7.47
CA LYS A 62 -5.89 -15.40 -8.10
C LYS A 62 -6.29 -14.08 -7.46
N GLU A 63 -7.50 -13.99 -6.90
CA GLU A 63 -7.95 -12.87 -6.08
C GLU A 63 -7.10 -12.71 -4.82
N ASP A 64 -6.76 -13.83 -4.18
CA ASP A 64 -5.97 -13.85 -2.95
C ASP A 64 -4.55 -13.27 -3.16
N VAL A 65 -3.99 -13.42 -4.36
CA VAL A 65 -2.72 -12.76 -4.73
C VAL A 65 -2.85 -11.25 -4.63
N VAL A 66 -3.93 -10.67 -5.17
CA VAL A 66 -4.17 -9.22 -5.12
C VAL A 66 -4.43 -8.77 -3.68
N VAL A 67 -5.19 -9.55 -2.92
CA VAL A 67 -5.46 -9.27 -1.49
C VAL A 67 -4.17 -9.27 -0.68
N GLN A 68 -3.25 -10.20 -0.94
CA GLN A 68 -1.95 -10.24 -0.26
C GLN A 68 -1.06 -9.07 -0.67
N PHE A 69 -1.01 -8.73 -1.97
CA PHE A 69 -0.32 -7.54 -2.45
C PHE A 69 -0.78 -6.26 -1.73
N LEU A 70 -2.10 -6.07 -1.59
CA LEU A 70 -2.66 -4.94 -0.84
C LEU A 70 -2.31 -5.01 0.66
N ALA A 71 -2.25 -6.20 1.26
CA ALA A 71 -1.85 -6.37 2.65
C ALA A 71 -0.39 -5.97 2.88
N ASP A 72 0.50 -6.37 1.98
CA ASP A 72 1.93 -6.04 2.04
C ASP A 72 2.15 -4.53 1.85
N MET A 73 1.39 -3.91 0.93
CA MET A 73 1.37 -2.45 0.75
C MET A 73 1.02 -1.72 2.06
N GLY A 74 -0.08 -2.10 2.72
CA GLY A 74 -0.47 -1.50 4.00
C GLY A 74 0.57 -1.70 5.11
N THR A 75 1.23 -2.86 5.13
CA THR A 75 2.32 -3.12 6.06
C THR A 75 3.49 -2.18 5.82
N GLY A 76 3.85 -1.91 4.56
CA GLY A 76 4.89 -0.96 4.19
C GLY A 76 4.54 0.48 4.59
N ILE A 77 3.31 0.92 4.32
CA ILE A 77 2.80 2.24 4.70
C ILE A 77 2.91 2.45 6.22
N ARG A 78 2.41 1.49 7.01
CA ARG A 78 2.48 1.56 8.48
C ARG A 78 3.92 1.55 8.98
N ALA A 79 4.78 0.70 8.42
CA ALA A 79 6.17 0.60 8.82
C ALA A 79 6.94 1.91 8.57
N GLU A 80 6.67 2.58 7.44
CA GLU A 80 7.25 3.91 7.16
C GLU A 80 6.79 4.93 8.19
N LEU A 81 5.48 5.03 8.48
CA LEU A 81 4.98 5.96 9.48
C LEU A 81 5.63 5.72 10.86
N ALA A 82 5.77 4.47 11.27
CA ALA A 82 6.41 4.10 12.53
C ALA A 82 7.91 4.44 12.58
N ALA A 83 8.59 4.43 11.43
CA ALA A 83 10.02 4.72 11.32
C ALA A 83 10.34 6.23 11.29
N ARG A 84 9.34 7.09 11.01
CA ARG A 84 9.55 8.55 10.92
C ARG A 84 9.95 9.15 12.27
N PRO A 85 10.79 10.21 12.29
CA PRO A 85 11.17 10.93 13.51
C PRO A 85 9.94 11.38 14.32
N ALA A 86 9.97 11.22 15.64
CA ALA A 86 8.81 11.50 16.49
C ALA A 86 8.40 12.99 16.54
N ASP A 87 9.34 13.88 16.25
CA ASP A 87 9.17 15.34 16.22
C ASP A 87 8.76 15.87 14.84
N GLU A 88 8.69 15.00 13.83
CA GLU A 88 8.26 15.39 12.49
C GLU A 88 6.75 15.69 12.46
N PRO A 89 6.31 16.77 11.77
CA PRO A 89 4.89 17.10 11.64
C PRO A 89 4.07 15.93 11.09
N PRO A 90 2.84 15.70 11.58
CA PRO A 90 1.97 14.61 11.10
C PRO A 90 1.74 14.61 9.60
N SER A 91 1.57 15.79 8.99
CA SER A 91 1.40 15.92 7.53
C SER A 91 2.60 15.38 6.75
N VAL A 92 3.81 15.64 7.24
CA VAL A 92 5.06 15.19 6.60
C VAL A 92 5.23 13.68 6.78
N ALA A 93 5.02 13.17 8.01
CA ALA A 93 5.14 11.74 8.30
C ALA A 93 4.14 10.90 7.49
N LEU A 94 2.86 11.33 7.46
CA LEU A 94 1.82 10.67 6.68
C LEU A 94 2.08 10.75 5.16
N ARG A 95 2.57 11.89 4.67
CA ARG A 95 2.94 12.05 3.25
C ARG A 95 4.00 11.02 2.86
N HIS A 96 5.07 10.88 3.64
CA HIS A 96 6.11 9.88 3.37
C HIS A 96 5.54 8.46 3.39
N ALA A 97 4.71 8.14 4.37
CA ALA A 97 4.09 6.83 4.42
C ALA A 97 3.23 6.53 3.17
N MET A 98 2.42 7.51 2.73
CA MET A 98 1.59 7.36 1.53
C MET A 98 2.39 7.37 0.22
N ALA A 99 3.60 7.93 0.20
CA ALA A 99 4.47 7.93 -0.98
C ALA A 99 5.12 6.54 -1.21
N VAL A 100 5.35 5.72 -0.17
CA VAL A 100 6.03 4.41 -0.28
C VAL A 100 5.55 3.55 -1.46
N PRO A 101 4.23 3.28 -1.63
CA PRO A 101 3.77 2.48 -2.75
C PRO A 101 3.87 3.18 -4.12
N LEU A 102 3.98 4.51 -4.14
CA LEU A 102 4.10 5.30 -5.36
C LEU A 102 5.56 5.42 -5.81
N ASP A 103 6.49 5.62 -4.88
CA ASP A 103 7.93 5.72 -5.16
C ASP A 103 8.47 4.45 -5.81
N ALA A 104 8.01 3.29 -5.35
CA ALA A 104 8.36 2.01 -5.96
C ALA A 104 7.91 1.89 -7.43
N CYS A 105 6.99 2.75 -7.88
CA CYS A 105 6.48 2.77 -9.24
C CYS A 105 7.26 3.73 -10.16
N THR A 106 7.99 4.70 -9.60
CA THR A 106 8.59 5.81 -10.37
C THR A 106 10.07 5.62 -10.69
N ASP A 107 10.74 4.65 -10.09
CA ASP A 107 12.17 4.40 -10.28
C ASP A 107 12.58 4.10 -11.74
N HIS A 108 11.64 3.66 -12.59
CA HIS A 108 11.85 3.39 -14.00
C HIS A 108 10.55 3.55 -14.79
N PRO A 109 10.57 4.09 -16.04
CA PRO A 109 9.36 4.28 -16.86
C PRO A 109 8.51 3.01 -17.02
N ASP A 110 9.15 1.85 -17.21
CA ASP A 110 8.44 0.57 -17.34
C ASP A 110 7.74 0.16 -16.04
N HIS A 111 8.27 0.56 -14.87
CA HIS A 111 7.63 0.33 -13.57
C HIS A 111 6.37 1.19 -13.42
N ALA A 112 6.44 2.47 -13.80
CA ALA A 112 5.30 3.38 -13.76
C ALA A 112 4.14 2.87 -14.61
N GLU A 113 4.41 2.46 -15.85
CA GLU A 113 3.38 1.92 -16.75
C GLU A 113 2.77 0.62 -16.21
N ARG A 114 3.60 -0.28 -15.66
CA ARG A 114 3.14 -1.52 -15.03
C ARG A 114 2.26 -1.24 -13.83
N ALA A 115 2.68 -0.36 -12.95
CA ALA A 115 1.93 0.03 -11.76
C ALA A 115 0.60 0.69 -12.12
N LEU A 116 0.59 1.58 -13.12
CA LEU A 116 -0.62 2.19 -13.63
C LEU A 116 -1.63 1.14 -14.13
N ARG A 117 -1.16 0.12 -14.86
CA ARG A 117 -2.02 -1.00 -15.29
C ARG A 117 -2.60 -1.77 -14.10
N VAL A 118 -1.81 -2.02 -13.05
CA VAL A 118 -2.27 -2.68 -11.83
C VAL A 118 -3.31 -1.83 -11.09
N VAL A 119 -3.08 -0.52 -10.97
CA VAL A 119 -4.06 0.41 -10.36
C VAL A 119 -5.36 0.41 -11.16
N ARG A 120 -5.31 0.51 -12.48
CA ARG A 120 -6.50 0.44 -13.36
C ARG A 120 -7.24 -0.89 -13.21
N LEU A 121 -6.50 -2.00 -13.12
CA LEU A 121 -7.08 -3.32 -12.89
C LEU A 121 -7.86 -3.35 -11.55
N ILE A 122 -7.24 -2.91 -10.47
CA ILE A 122 -7.84 -2.95 -9.13
C ILE A 122 -9.07 -2.03 -9.06
N LEU A 123 -8.96 -0.80 -9.54
CA LEU A 123 -10.06 0.17 -9.49
C LEU A 123 -11.18 -0.15 -10.50
N GLY A 124 -10.84 -0.74 -11.65
CA GLY A 124 -11.79 -1.07 -12.72
C GLY A 124 -12.48 -2.42 -12.58
N THR A 125 -11.99 -3.34 -11.73
CA THR A 125 -12.60 -4.66 -11.51
C THR A 125 -13.43 -4.62 -10.22
N PRO A 126 -14.77 -4.72 -10.26
CA PRO A 126 -15.61 -4.52 -9.05
C PRO A 126 -15.22 -5.41 -7.87
N ALA A 127 -14.90 -6.68 -8.11
CA ALA A 127 -14.48 -7.60 -7.06
C ALA A 127 -13.15 -7.18 -6.39
N LEU A 128 -12.17 -6.74 -7.18
CA LEU A 128 -10.87 -6.28 -6.66
C LEU A 128 -11.00 -4.91 -5.96
N HIS A 129 -11.83 -4.02 -6.50
CA HIS A 129 -12.11 -2.73 -5.88
C HIS A 129 -12.77 -2.90 -4.51
N ALA A 130 -13.71 -3.83 -4.37
CA ALA A 130 -14.29 -4.17 -3.06
C ALA A 130 -13.22 -4.63 -2.06
N ARG A 131 -12.27 -5.49 -2.49
CA ARG A 131 -11.14 -5.92 -1.65
C ARG A 131 -10.20 -4.78 -1.29
N PHE A 132 -9.95 -3.87 -2.22
CA PHE A 132 -9.18 -2.66 -1.94
C PHE A 132 -9.84 -1.82 -0.85
N LEU A 133 -11.15 -1.57 -0.93
CA LEU A 133 -11.90 -0.82 0.08
C LEU A 133 -11.90 -1.51 1.46
N GLU A 134 -12.04 -2.84 1.50
CA GLU A 134 -11.91 -3.61 2.75
C GLU A 134 -10.52 -3.44 3.39
N ARG A 135 -9.46 -3.47 2.57
CA ARG A 135 -8.08 -3.27 3.05
C ARG A 135 -7.83 -1.85 3.52
N ARG A 136 -8.38 -0.87 2.81
CA ARG A 136 -8.28 0.54 3.18
C ARG A 136 -8.83 0.82 4.59
N LEU A 137 -9.91 0.15 4.98
CA LEU A 137 -10.43 0.26 6.35
C LEU A 137 -9.39 -0.20 7.38
N ARG A 138 -8.74 -1.34 7.14
CA ARG A 138 -7.68 -1.84 8.03
C ARG A 138 -6.46 -0.93 8.06
N TRP A 139 -6.09 -0.35 6.91
CA TRP A 139 -5.01 0.65 6.87
C TRP A 139 -5.36 1.88 7.70
N SER A 140 -6.64 2.30 7.69
CA SER A 140 -7.10 3.41 8.53
C SER A 140 -6.88 3.12 10.01
N ASP A 141 -7.31 1.93 10.45
CA ASP A 141 -7.15 1.50 11.85
C ASP A 141 -5.66 1.42 12.25
N ASP A 142 -4.83 0.83 11.39
CA ASP A 142 -3.38 0.69 11.62
C ASP A 142 -2.68 2.04 11.71
N LEU A 143 -3.03 3.00 10.83
CA LEU A 143 -2.45 4.35 10.82
C LEU A 143 -2.93 5.16 12.01
N ALA A 144 -4.21 5.07 12.37
CA ALA A 144 -4.76 5.75 13.55
C ALA A 144 -4.08 5.25 14.84
N ALA A 145 -3.89 3.93 14.97
CA ALA A 145 -3.17 3.36 16.10
C ALA A 145 -1.71 3.86 16.18
N GLU A 146 -1.01 3.95 15.05
CA GLU A 146 0.36 4.46 15.00
C GLU A 146 0.44 5.95 15.34
N LEU A 147 -0.50 6.77 14.83
CA LEU A 147 -0.60 8.20 15.17
C LEU A 147 -0.90 8.41 16.66
N THR A 148 -1.77 7.60 17.24
CA THR A 148 -2.08 7.62 18.68
C THR A 148 -0.81 7.42 19.52
N VAL A 149 -0.01 6.41 19.18
CA VAL A 149 1.26 6.14 19.87
C VAL A 149 2.26 7.29 19.65
N ARG A 150 2.42 7.73 18.42
CA ARG A 150 3.36 8.78 18.02
C ARG A 150 3.10 10.10 18.74
N LEU A 151 1.84 10.50 18.82
CA LEU A 151 1.41 11.78 19.38
C LEU A 151 1.05 11.68 20.88
N ARG A 152 1.12 10.48 21.47
CA ARG A 152 0.77 10.20 22.87
C ARG A 152 -0.66 10.61 23.22
N LEU A 153 -1.59 10.37 22.29
CA LEU A 153 -3.00 10.68 22.43
C LEU A 153 -3.76 9.54 23.13
N ASP A 154 -4.98 9.82 23.58
CA ASP A 154 -5.87 8.81 24.13
C ASP A 154 -6.79 8.30 23.01
N ALA A 155 -6.66 7.04 22.63
CA ALA A 155 -7.45 6.40 21.57
C ALA A 155 -8.97 6.39 21.85
N THR A 156 -9.42 6.64 23.08
CA THR A 156 -10.84 6.61 23.44
C THR A 156 -11.51 7.97 23.38
N THR A 157 -10.74 9.05 23.44
CA THR A 157 -11.27 10.43 23.53
C THR A 157 -10.83 11.31 22.36
N ASP A 158 -9.67 11.03 21.76
CA ASP A 158 -9.12 11.84 20.68
C ASP A 158 -9.61 11.37 19.31
N LEU A 159 -10.32 12.24 18.60
CA LEU A 159 -10.76 11.96 17.22
C LEU A 159 -9.68 12.21 16.18
N TYR A 160 -8.61 12.88 16.55
CA TYR A 160 -7.57 13.31 15.61
C TYR A 160 -6.89 12.13 14.87
N PRO A 161 -6.49 11.02 15.52
CA PRO A 161 -5.83 9.92 14.81
C PRO A 161 -6.68 9.34 13.68
N ASP A 162 -7.97 9.13 13.92
CA ASP A 162 -8.90 8.58 12.93
C ASP A 162 -9.13 9.56 11.78
N LEU A 163 -9.31 10.85 12.09
CA LEU A 163 -9.49 11.89 11.07
C LEU A 163 -8.23 12.07 10.22
N ALA A 164 -7.06 12.08 10.83
CA ALA A 164 -5.79 12.24 10.13
C ALA A 164 -5.49 11.03 9.23
N ALA A 165 -5.69 9.81 9.71
CA ALA A 165 -5.57 8.58 8.93
C ALA A 165 -6.57 8.57 7.76
N GLY A 166 -7.83 8.92 8.01
CA GLY A 166 -8.87 9.01 6.99
C GLY A 166 -8.55 10.05 5.90
N ALA A 167 -8.07 11.24 6.30
CA ALA A 167 -7.66 12.29 5.37
C ALA A 167 -6.47 11.86 4.50
N ALA A 168 -5.45 11.23 5.11
CA ALA A 168 -4.28 10.72 4.39
C ALA A 168 -4.67 9.66 3.34
N LEU A 169 -5.52 8.70 3.72
CA LEU A 169 -6.01 7.68 2.79
C LEU A 169 -6.92 8.26 1.70
N THR A 170 -7.68 9.30 2.00
CA THR A 170 -8.48 10.00 0.99
C THR A 170 -7.58 10.71 -0.03
N ALA A 171 -6.49 11.33 0.42
CA ALA A 171 -5.48 11.91 -0.47
C ALA A 171 -4.86 10.85 -1.38
N PHE A 172 -4.54 9.67 -0.83
CA PHE A 172 -4.02 8.53 -1.59
C PHE A 172 -5.03 8.03 -2.63
N ASP A 173 -6.30 7.82 -2.24
CA ASP A 173 -7.36 7.39 -3.15
C ASP A 173 -7.54 8.37 -4.33
N ILE A 174 -7.59 9.67 -4.05
CA ILE A 174 -7.72 10.71 -5.08
C ILE A 174 -6.50 10.69 -6.02
N THR A 175 -5.30 10.49 -5.47
CA THR A 175 -4.08 10.35 -6.26
C THR A 175 -4.18 9.17 -7.21
N LEU A 176 -4.54 7.97 -6.72
CA LEU A 176 -4.70 6.78 -7.56
C LEU A 176 -5.79 6.96 -8.64
N GLN A 177 -6.93 7.54 -8.27
CA GLN A 177 -8.04 7.80 -9.20
C GLN A 177 -7.62 8.76 -10.32
N ARG A 178 -6.96 9.88 -9.98
CA ARG A 178 -6.49 10.85 -10.99
C ARG A 178 -5.44 10.26 -11.90
N TRP A 179 -4.44 9.60 -11.32
CA TRP A 179 -3.39 8.94 -12.09
C TRP A 179 -3.95 7.87 -13.02
N SER A 180 -4.89 7.05 -12.56
CA SER A 180 -5.50 5.98 -13.37
C SER A 180 -6.44 6.50 -14.47
N ALA A 181 -7.09 7.65 -14.26
CA ALA A 181 -8.00 8.26 -15.22
C ALA A 181 -7.26 9.06 -16.32
N GLY A 182 -6.02 9.49 -16.05
CA GLY A 182 -5.16 10.22 -17.00
C GLY A 182 -4.58 9.30 -18.08
N ASP A 183 -3.75 9.88 -18.93
CA ASP A 183 -3.01 9.14 -19.98
C ASP A 183 -1.72 8.46 -19.47
N GLY A 184 -1.40 8.63 -18.18
CA GLY A 184 -0.19 8.13 -17.53
C GLY A 184 0.96 9.12 -17.52
N SER A 185 0.77 10.34 -18.02
CA SER A 185 1.78 11.41 -17.99
C SER A 185 1.93 12.06 -16.62
N ASP A 186 0.90 11.97 -15.76
CA ASP A 186 0.96 12.52 -14.41
C ASP A 186 1.91 11.69 -13.54
N ASP A 187 2.76 12.39 -12.78
CA ASP A 187 3.58 11.77 -11.73
C ASP A 187 2.75 11.58 -10.46
N PRO A 188 2.48 10.32 -10.03
CA PRO A 188 1.69 10.07 -8.84
C PRO A 188 2.36 10.59 -7.55
N THR A 189 3.70 10.68 -7.51
CA THR A 189 4.42 11.26 -6.37
C THR A 189 4.16 12.76 -6.28
N ALA A 190 4.18 13.49 -7.41
CA ALA A 190 3.82 14.89 -7.43
C ALA A 190 2.34 15.14 -7.08
N LEU A 191 1.43 14.23 -7.44
CA LEU A 191 0.02 14.32 -7.07
C LEU A 191 -0.18 14.18 -5.56
N ILE A 192 0.47 13.19 -4.92
CA ILE A 192 0.36 12.99 -3.47
C ILE A 192 0.99 14.15 -2.69
N GLU A 193 2.11 14.70 -3.14
CA GLU A 193 2.73 15.88 -2.53
C GLU A 193 1.80 17.09 -2.55
N ARG A 194 1.15 17.35 -3.68
CA ARG A 194 0.17 18.43 -3.80
C ARG A 194 -1.04 18.22 -2.89
N ALA A 195 -1.54 16.99 -2.77
CA ALA A 195 -2.63 16.66 -1.88
C ALA A 195 -2.27 16.94 -0.41
N PHE A 196 -1.08 16.53 0.02
CA PHE A 196 -0.61 16.78 1.39
C PHE A 196 -0.29 18.26 1.66
N THR A 197 0.14 19.03 0.67
CA THR A 197 0.27 20.49 0.80
C THR A 197 -1.08 21.14 1.17
N LEU A 198 -2.18 20.66 0.61
CA LEU A 198 -3.52 21.14 0.94
C LEU A 198 -4.00 20.68 2.31
N LEU A 199 -3.60 19.47 2.75
CA LEU A 199 -4.01 18.89 4.03
C LEU A 199 -3.15 19.35 5.22
N ALA A 200 -1.91 19.78 4.99
CA ALA A 200 -0.95 20.12 6.04
C ALA A 200 -1.52 21.08 7.12
N PRO A 201 -2.23 22.18 6.79
CA PRO A 201 -2.76 23.07 7.82
C PRO A 201 -3.74 22.38 8.79
N ALA A 202 -4.53 21.41 8.29
CA ALA A 202 -5.48 20.67 9.12
C ALA A 202 -4.79 19.56 9.93
N LEU A 203 -3.78 18.89 9.33
CA LEU A 203 -3.05 17.81 9.96
C LEU A 203 -2.09 18.32 11.05
N ASP A 204 -1.46 19.48 10.83
CA ASP A 204 -0.47 20.01 11.77
C ASP A 204 -1.10 20.95 12.81
N GLY A 205 -2.33 21.40 12.60
CA GLY A 205 -3.06 22.29 13.52
C GLY A 205 -3.38 21.66 14.88
N HIS A 206 -3.32 20.33 15.01
CA HIS A 206 -3.50 19.63 16.29
C HIS A 206 -2.36 19.91 17.29
N ALA A 207 -1.20 20.32 16.82
CA ALA A 207 -0.05 20.66 17.66
C ALA A 207 -0.15 22.05 18.34
N LEU A 208 -1.20 22.83 18.06
CA LEU A 208 -1.45 24.10 18.70
C LEU A 208 -2.24 23.86 20.01
N PRO A 209 -1.66 24.13 21.19
CA PRO A 209 -2.42 24.10 22.43
C PRO A 209 -3.55 25.14 22.35
N VAL A 210 -4.77 24.71 22.66
CA VAL A 210 -5.90 25.59 22.91
C VAL A 210 -5.67 26.37 24.21
#